data_4aaf64475087c6d8e2b61e51fb5c76bd
#
_entry.id   4aaf64475087c6d8e2b61e51fb5c76bd
#
_cell.length_a   1.000
_cell.length_b   1.000
_cell.length_c   1.000
_cell.angle_alpha   90.00
_cell.angle_beta   90.00
_cell.angle_gamma   90.00
#
_symmetry.space_group_name_H-M   'P 1'
#
loop_
_entity.id
_entity.type
_entity.pdbx_description
1 polymer ?
#
loop_
_entity_poly.entity_id
_entity_poly.type
_entity_poly.pdbx_seq_one_letter_code
_entity_poly.pdbx_strand_id
1 'polypeptide(L)'
;MCLAIPAKIVARKDDNLATVDILGVTRDISVDLTPQAAEGDYVLVHAGFAIEVVDEQFAQETLDFVRQFPDIADEDLAVTTA
;
A
#
# COMPACT_ATOMS: atom_id res chain seq x y z
N MET A 1 -13.48 -9.10 -4.63
CA MET A 1 -12.50 -8.87 -5.71
C MET A 1 -11.18 -8.43 -5.12
N CYS A 2 -10.11 -9.06 -5.56
CA CYS A 2 -8.78 -8.72 -5.05
C CYS A 2 -8.23 -7.53 -5.83
N LEU A 3 -7.98 -6.44 -5.12
CA LEU A 3 -7.35 -5.27 -5.71
C LEU A 3 -6.15 -4.89 -4.87
N ALA A 4 -5.04 -4.68 -5.54
CA ALA A 4 -3.86 -4.16 -4.88
C ALA A 4 -3.85 -2.64 -5.09
N ILE A 5 -3.59 -1.91 -4.02
CA ILE A 5 -3.56 -0.46 -4.05
C ILE A 5 -2.13 -0.01 -3.78
N PRO A 6 -1.57 0.88 -4.61
CA PRO A 6 -0.26 1.43 -4.32
C PRO A 6 -0.26 2.25 -3.04
N ALA A 7 0.78 2.10 -2.26
CA ALA A 7 0.95 2.85 -1.02
C ALA A 7 2.41 3.23 -0.89
N LYS A 8 2.66 4.39 -0.29
CA LYS A 8 4.03 4.86 -0.06
C LYS A 8 4.46 4.46 1.34
N ILE A 9 5.62 3.83 1.45
CA ILE A 9 6.19 3.51 2.74
C ILE A 9 6.71 4.80 3.37
N VAL A 10 6.14 5.17 4.51
CA VAL A 10 6.54 6.39 5.22
C VAL A 10 7.46 6.07 6.40
N ALA A 11 7.47 4.81 6.86
CA ALA A 11 8.38 4.40 7.93
C ALA A 11 8.49 2.89 7.96
N ARG A 12 9.70 2.37 8.22
CA ARG A 12 9.89 0.95 8.53
C ARG A 12 9.85 0.82 10.04
N LYS A 13 9.02 -0.08 10.54
CA LYS A 13 8.89 -0.26 11.99
C LYS A 13 9.82 -1.34 12.50
N ASP A 14 9.94 -2.44 11.74
CA ASP A 14 10.87 -3.51 12.04
C ASP A 14 11.10 -4.32 10.77
N ASP A 15 11.66 -5.52 10.91
CA ASP A 15 12.06 -6.33 9.76
C ASP A 15 10.88 -6.70 8.86
N ASN A 16 9.69 -6.81 9.42
CA ASN A 16 8.53 -7.30 8.66
C ASN A 16 7.33 -6.36 8.70
N LEU A 17 7.44 -5.19 9.31
CA LEU A 17 6.33 -4.23 9.37
C LEU A 17 6.76 -2.87 8.87
N ALA A 18 5.85 -2.21 8.17
CA ALA A 18 6.06 -0.85 7.70
C ALA A 18 4.76 -0.07 7.81
N THR A 19 4.87 1.23 8.02
CA THR A 19 3.73 2.13 7.96
C THR A 19 3.67 2.72 6.57
N VAL A 20 2.52 2.66 5.94
CA VAL A 20 2.32 3.19 4.59
C VAL A 20 1.22 4.23 4.59
N ASP A 21 1.26 5.09 3.59
CA ASP A 21 0.23 6.10 3.32
C ASP A 21 -0.54 5.65 2.09
N ILE A 22 -1.86 5.48 2.25
CA ILE A 22 -2.76 5.13 1.16
C ILE A 22 -3.79 6.24 1.06
N LEU A 23 -3.63 7.10 0.06
CA LEU A 23 -4.56 8.20 -0.21
C LEU A 23 -4.81 9.07 1.04
N GLY A 24 -3.75 9.33 1.81
CA GLY A 24 -3.82 10.16 3.00
C GLY A 24 -4.13 9.42 4.29
N VAL A 25 -4.36 8.11 4.22
CA VAL A 25 -4.63 7.28 5.40
C VAL A 25 -3.43 6.40 5.66
N THR A 26 -2.92 6.41 6.89
CA THR A 26 -1.76 5.59 7.24
C THR A 26 -2.20 4.26 7.83
N ARG A 27 -1.46 3.21 7.48
CA ARG A 27 -1.71 1.85 7.94
C ARG A 27 -0.38 1.15 8.17
N ASP A 28 -0.36 0.24 9.14
CA ASP A 28 0.77 -0.67 9.31
C ASP A 28 0.48 -1.93 8.50
N ILE A 29 1.44 -2.35 7.69
CA ILE A 29 1.30 -3.53 6.85
C ILE A 29 2.52 -4.41 6.98
N SER A 30 2.36 -5.66 6.56
CA SER A 30 3.47 -6.61 6.51
C SER A 30 4.28 -6.41 5.23
N VAL A 31 5.60 -6.44 5.36
CA VAL A 31 6.51 -6.42 4.22
C VAL A 31 7.30 -7.73 4.12
N ASP A 32 6.75 -8.81 4.66
CA ASP A 32 7.39 -10.13 4.59
C ASP A 32 7.68 -10.55 3.16
N LEU A 33 6.79 -10.19 2.23
CA LEU A 33 6.93 -10.56 0.82
C LEU A 33 7.81 -9.59 0.05
N THR A 34 8.11 -8.43 0.63
CA THR A 34 8.94 -7.41 0.00
C THR A 34 9.95 -6.87 1.00
N PRO A 35 10.85 -7.74 1.49
CA PRO A 35 11.77 -7.32 2.57
C PRO A 35 12.73 -6.21 2.14
N GLN A 36 12.94 -6.05 0.84
CA GLN A 36 13.82 -5.00 0.32
C GLN A 36 13.15 -3.61 0.28
N ALA A 37 11.83 -3.56 0.49
CA ALA A 37 11.11 -2.29 0.42
C ALA A 37 11.58 -1.34 1.52
N ALA A 38 11.81 -0.08 1.18
CA ALA A 38 12.39 0.91 2.07
C ALA A 38 11.52 2.15 2.14
N GLU A 39 11.78 2.97 3.15
CA GLU A 39 11.09 4.24 3.29
C GLU A 39 11.21 5.05 2.01
N GLY A 40 10.09 5.57 1.54
CA GLY A 40 10.03 6.29 0.29
C GLY A 40 9.61 5.44 -0.91
N ASP A 41 9.71 4.12 -0.80
CA ASP A 41 9.29 3.23 -1.89
C ASP A 41 7.78 3.12 -1.94
N TYR A 42 7.27 2.84 -3.14
CA TYR A 42 5.86 2.51 -3.33
C TYR A 42 5.71 1.00 -3.44
N VAL A 43 4.70 0.48 -2.80
CA VAL A 43 4.40 -0.96 -2.84
C VAL A 43 2.93 -1.16 -3.16
N LEU A 44 2.60 -2.29 -3.75
CA LEU A 44 1.21 -2.70 -3.92
C LEU A 44 0.77 -3.40 -2.66
N VAL A 45 -0.34 -2.95 -2.08
CA VAL A 45 -0.86 -3.49 -0.83
C VAL A 45 -2.15 -4.23 -1.10
N HIS A 46 -2.26 -5.45 -0.57
CA HIS A 46 -3.45 -6.25 -0.65
C HIS A 46 -3.66 -6.95 0.69
N ALA A 47 -4.82 -6.70 1.30
CA ALA A 47 -5.22 -7.35 2.56
C ALA A 47 -4.16 -7.23 3.66
N GLY A 48 -3.50 -6.08 3.74
CA GLY A 48 -2.51 -5.83 4.79
C GLY A 48 -1.11 -6.31 4.47
N PHE A 49 -0.86 -6.80 3.24
CA PHE A 49 0.45 -7.27 2.81
C PHE A 49 0.95 -6.45 1.63
N ALA A 50 2.21 -6.03 1.69
CA ALA A 50 2.87 -5.49 0.51
C ALA A 50 3.28 -6.68 -0.35
N ILE A 51 2.85 -6.70 -1.61
CA ILE A 51 3.09 -7.85 -2.48
C ILE A 51 4.14 -7.57 -3.55
N GLU A 52 4.41 -6.30 -3.83
CA GLU A 52 5.38 -5.96 -4.88
C GLU A 52 5.81 -4.51 -4.70
N VAL A 53 7.09 -4.24 -4.94
CA VAL A 53 7.61 -2.87 -5.02
C VAL A 53 7.38 -2.38 -6.44
N VAL A 54 6.80 -1.18 -6.58
CA VAL A 54 6.50 -0.60 -7.88
C VAL A 54 7.14 0.79 -7.98
N ASP A 55 7.28 1.31 -9.21
CA ASP A 55 7.85 2.64 -9.35
C ASP A 55 6.82 3.72 -9.06
N GLU A 56 7.34 4.91 -8.79
CA GLU A 56 6.50 6.03 -8.39
C GLU A 56 5.50 6.43 -9.46
N GLN A 57 5.91 6.43 -10.72
CA GLN A 57 5.02 6.83 -11.80
C GLN A 57 3.83 5.88 -11.92
N PHE A 58 4.10 4.59 -11.88
CA PHE A 58 3.04 3.58 -11.91
C PHE A 58 2.10 3.77 -10.72
N ALA A 59 2.67 4.00 -9.52
CA ALA A 59 1.88 4.18 -8.32
C ALA A 59 0.97 5.40 -8.42
N GLN A 60 1.50 6.52 -8.91
CA GLN A 60 0.71 7.75 -9.01
C GLN A 60 -0.42 7.59 -10.02
N GLU A 61 -0.14 6.98 -11.16
CA GLU A 61 -1.17 6.76 -12.18
C GLU A 61 -2.28 5.86 -11.65
N THR A 62 -1.89 4.81 -10.95
CA THR A 62 -2.87 3.87 -10.39
C THR A 62 -3.69 4.53 -9.28
N LEU A 63 -3.07 5.33 -8.42
CA LEU A 63 -3.79 6.05 -7.37
C LEU A 63 -4.76 7.06 -7.95
N ASP A 64 -4.37 7.74 -9.03
CA ASP A 64 -5.28 8.67 -9.70
C ASP A 64 -6.51 7.94 -10.23
N PHE A 65 -6.32 6.75 -10.77
CA PHE A 65 -7.42 5.92 -11.22
C PHE A 65 -8.32 5.50 -10.05
N VAL A 66 -7.70 5.06 -8.95
CA VAL A 66 -8.45 4.58 -7.78
C VAL A 66 -9.26 5.70 -7.14
N ARG A 67 -8.77 6.94 -7.18
CA ARG A 67 -9.51 8.07 -6.64
C ARG A 67 -10.87 8.26 -7.31
N GLN A 68 -11.03 7.77 -8.53
CA GLN A 68 -12.30 7.84 -9.25
C GLN A 68 -13.27 6.75 -8.80
N PHE A 69 -12.79 5.81 -7.98
CA PHE A 69 -13.58 4.68 -7.51
C PHE A 69 -13.39 4.54 -5.99
N PRO A 70 -13.92 5.49 -5.21
CA PRO A 70 -13.65 5.49 -3.76
C PRO A 70 -14.13 4.23 -3.03
N ASP A 71 -15.15 3.56 -3.55
CA ASP A 71 -15.63 2.32 -2.93
C ASP A 71 -14.57 1.23 -2.95
N ILE A 72 -13.77 1.18 -4.01
CA ILE A 72 -12.68 0.22 -4.12
C ILE A 72 -11.61 0.52 -3.07
N ALA A 73 -11.22 1.79 -2.93
CA ALA A 73 -10.23 2.21 -1.97
C ALA A 73 -10.70 1.93 -0.54
N ASP A 74 -11.96 2.25 -0.24
CA ASP A 74 -12.53 2.02 1.08
C ASP A 74 -12.56 0.54 1.42
N GLU A 75 -12.93 -0.29 0.45
CA GLU A 75 -12.97 -1.73 0.64
C GLU A 75 -11.60 -2.30 1.01
N ASP A 76 -10.56 -1.87 0.31
CA ASP A 76 -9.22 -2.34 0.59
C ASP A 76 -8.73 -1.85 1.95
N LEU A 77 -9.03 -0.61 2.30
CA LEU A 77 -8.65 -0.07 3.59
C LEU A 77 -9.37 -0.80 4.72
N ALA A 78 -10.63 -1.17 4.53
CA ALA A 78 -11.37 -1.93 5.53
C ALA A 78 -10.76 -3.31 5.75
N VAL A 79 -10.30 -3.95 4.68
CA VAL A 79 -9.63 -5.25 4.78
C VAL A 79 -8.34 -5.14 5.59
N THR A 80 -7.57 -4.08 5.39
CA THR A 80 -6.31 -3.92 6.09
C THR A 80 -6.48 -3.58 7.57
N THR A 81 -7.67 -3.19 8.00
CA THR A 81 -7.93 -2.88 9.39
C THR A 81 -8.46 -4.08 10.19
N ALA A 82 -8.81 -5.11 9.51
CA ALA A 82 -9.42 -6.28 10.16
C ALA A 82 -8.44 -7.07 11.02
#